data_559b6d83efe811661c06cd5d2e6b87e7
#
_entry.id   559b6d83efe811661c06cd5d2e6b87e7
#
_cell.length_a   1.000
_cell.length_b   1.000
_cell.length_c   1.000
_cell.angle_alpha   90.00
_cell.angle_beta   90.00
_cell.angle_gamma   90.00
#
_symmetry.space_group_name_H-M   'P 1'
#
loop_
_entity.id
_entity.type
_entity.pdbx_description
1 polymer ?
#
loop_
_entity_poly.entity_id
_entity_poly.type
_entity_poly.pdbx_seq_one_letter_code
_entity_poly.pdbx_strand_id
1 'polypeptide(L)'
;RRFPATKTTTDFQEMIRDPEIDAVAIATPVNTHFSLAMAALKAGKHVWLEKPMAETSLQARSLVEEAEKRGLILHVDHTFIYTGTVRKIKELVDAGDLGKILYYDSIRVNLGLFQRDVNVISDLGVHDFSILDYLFDEHPVAVSAAGINHFPGTPENLAYITLFYESGLIAHANVSWLAPVKVRQILIGGSDKMITYDDLEPSEKLKIYDKGVSFTDDPKQIQEMRVGYRTGDMWAPKVDGAEALRVEGEHFVDCIVNGTKPLTDGHLGLRVVEVIEAATSSMRGRGETVHLPRQGK
;
A
#
# COMPACT_ATOMS: atom_id res chain seq x y z
N ARG A 1 29.03 -9.33 17.43
CA ARG A 1 27.94 -9.67 16.47
C ARG A 1 26.70 -10.06 17.26
N ARG A 2 25.52 -9.57 16.84
CA ARG A 2 24.22 -9.91 17.48
C ARG A 2 23.82 -11.36 17.17
N PHE A 3 24.23 -11.87 16.02
CA PHE A 3 23.98 -13.23 15.54
C PHE A 3 25.29 -13.89 15.12
N PRO A 4 26.05 -14.47 16.06
CA PRO A 4 27.41 -14.99 15.79
C PRO A 4 27.42 -16.24 14.90
N ALA A 5 26.33 -17.00 14.85
CA ALA A 5 26.21 -18.20 14.03
C ALA A 5 25.88 -17.92 12.54
N THR A 6 25.57 -16.66 12.19
CA THR A 6 25.19 -16.30 10.82
C THR A 6 26.43 -16.27 9.93
N LYS A 7 26.41 -17.07 8.86
CA LYS A 7 27.40 -16.99 7.76
C LYS A 7 27.24 -15.65 7.04
N THR A 8 28.32 -15.10 6.53
CA THR A 8 28.31 -13.85 5.74
C THR A 8 29.09 -14.03 4.47
N THR A 9 28.57 -13.54 3.35
CA THR A 9 29.24 -13.49 2.06
C THR A 9 29.00 -12.13 1.40
N THR A 10 29.88 -11.74 0.48
CA THR A 10 29.70 -10.62 -0.44
C THR A 10 29.25 -11.08 -1.82
N ASP A 11 29.14 -12.37 -2.04
CA ASP A 11 28.64 -12.97 -3.29
C ASP A 11 27.22 -13.51 -3.10
N PHE A 12 26.25 -12.80 -3.66
CA PHE A 12 24.85 -13.21 -3.68
C PHE A 12 24.66 -14.59 -4.34
N GLN A 13 25.49 -14.95 -5.33
CA GLN A 13 25.40 -16.22 -6.04
C GLN A 13 25.72 -17.43 -5.13
N GLU A 14 26.62 -17.26 -4.17
CA GLU A 14 26.90 -18.31 -3.17
C GLU A 14 25.64 -18.57 -2.34
N MET A 15 24.96 -17.50 -1.91
CA MET A 15 23.77 -17.61 -1.07
C MET A 15 22.63 -18.34 -1.80
N ILE A 16 22.30 -17.97 -3.03
CA ILE A 16 21.17 -18.59 -3.75
C ILE A 16 21.45 -20.02 -4.20
N ARG A 17 22.71 -20.44 -4.28
CA ARG A 17 23.12 -21.82 -4.60
C ARG A 17 23.18 -22.74 -3.39
N ASP A 18 23.18 -22.17 -2.18
CA ASP A 18 23.22 -22.97 -0.95
C ASP A 18 21.92 -23.78 -0.80
N PRO A 19 21.97 -25.13 -0.78
CA PRO A 19 20.77 -25.96 -0.64
C PRO A 19 20.13 -25.88 0.75
N GLU A 20 20.84 -25.36 1.76
CA GLU A 20 20.30 -25.15 3.11
C GLU A 20 19.45 -23.86 3.22
N ILE A 21 19.41 -23.03 2.18
CA ILE A 21 18.60 -21.81 2.13
C ILE A 21 17.33 -22.07 1.32
N ASP A 22 16.16 -21.95 1.93
CA ASP A 22 14.86 -22.11 1.28
C ASP A 22 14.29 -20.78 0.76
N ALA A 23 14.62 -19.67 1.42
CA ALA A 23 14.08 -18.36 1.13
C ALA A 23 15.12 -17.25 1.26
N VAL A 24 14.91 -16.15 0.52
CA VAL A 24 15.81 -14.99 0.48
C VAL A 24 14.98 -13.72 0.76
N ALA A 25 15.45 -12.88 1.70
CA ALA A 25 14.95 -11.53 1.90
C ALA A 25 15.86 -10.54 1.15
N ILE A 26 15.25 -9.68 0.30
CA ILE A 26 15.95 -8.70 -0.54
C ILE A 26 15.56 -7.31 -0.05
N ALA A 27 16.49 -6.62 0.63
CA ALA A 27 16.34 -5.29 1.18
C ALA A 27 17.44 -4.37 0.64
N THR A 28 17.53 -4.29 -0.66
CA THR A 28 18.52 -3.52 -1.43
C THR A 28 17.86 -2.34 -2.14
N PRO A 29 18.59 -1.44 -2.84
CA PRO A 29 17.95 -0.42 -3.68
C PRO A 29 17.05 -1.02 -4.76
N VAL A 30 15.93 -0.34 -5.09
CA VAL A 30 14.88 -0.84 -5.98
C VAL A 30 15.38 -1.26 -7.36
N ASN A 31 16.36 -0.57 -7.91
CA ASN A 31 16.96 -0.89 -9.22
C ASN A 31 17.64 -2.27 -9.27
N THR A 32 17.88 -2.89 -8.12
CA THR A 32 18.46 -4.24 -8.02
C THR A 32 17.40 -5.31 -7.76
N HIS A 33 16.18 -4.95 -7.35
CA HIS A 33 15.13 -5.86 -6.94
C HIS A 33 14.81 -6.90 -8.00
N PHE A 34 14.55 -6.46 -9.24
CA PHE A 34 14.19 -7.36 -10.33
C PHE A 34 15.27 -8.42 -10.59
N SER A 35 16.54 -8.00 -10.71
CA SER A 35 17.61 -8.92 -11.04
C SER A 35 17.89 -9.94 -9.94
N LEU A 36 17.87 -9.50 -8.68
CA LEU A 36 18.14 -10.36 -7.54
C LEU A 36 16.97 -11.31 -7.26
N ALA A 37 15.72 -10.81 -7.31
CA ALA A 37 14.52 -11.64 -7.10
C ALA A 37 14.36 -12.68 -8.22
N MET A 38 14.57 -12.29 -9.48
CA MET A 38 14.54 -13.21 -10.61
C MET A 38 15.61 -14.31 -10.49
N ALA A 39 16.82 -13.97 -10.05
CA ALA A 39 17.89 -14.95 -9.85
C ALA A 39 17.54 -15.92 -8.70
N ALA A 40 16.98 -15.41 -7.59
CA ALA A 40 16.56 -16.23 -6.46
C ALA A 40 15.41 -17.19 -6.85
N LEU A 41 14.37 -16.68 -7.54
CA LEU A 41 13.27 -17.51 -8.04
C LEU A 41 13.77 -18.60 -8.99
N LYS A 42 14.66 -18.27 -9.94
CA LYS A 42 15.27 -19.24 -10.86
C LYS A 42 16.09 -20.30 -10.14
N ALA A 43 16.69 -19.95 -9.01
CA ALA A 43 17.42 -20.90 -8.14
C ALA A 43 16.49 -21.73 -7.22
N GLY A 44 15.17 -21.56 -7.33
CA GLY A 44 14.18 -22.31 -6.53
C GLY A 44 13.99 -21.77 -5.11
N LYS A 45 14.32 -20.50 -4.86
CA LYS A 45 14.17 -19.88 -3.54
C LYS A 45 12.89 -19.08 -3.48
N HIS A 46 12.15 -19.17 -2.35
CA HIS A 46 11.10 -18.23 -2.01
C HIS A 46 11.69 -16.84 -1.79
N VAL A 47 10.91 -15.78 -2.09
CA VAL A 47 11.44 -14.42 -2.05
C VAL A 47 10.56 -13.54 -1.19
N TRP A 48 11.16 -12.87 -0.21
CA TRP A 48 10.63 -11.67 0.46
C TRP A 48 11.34 -10.46 -0.10
N LEU A 49 10.59 -9.57 -0.74
CA LEU A 49 11.13 -8.45 -1.50
C LEU A 49 10.64 -7.12 -0.93
N GLU A 50 11.59 -6.21 -0.63
CA GLU A 50 11.26 -4.85 -0.23
C GLU A 50 10.44 -4.10 -1.29
N LYS A 51 9.64 -3.15 -0.79
CA LYS A 51 8.84 -2.24 -1.61
C LYS A 51 9.71 -1.12 -2.23
N PRO A 52 9.29 -0.57 -3.39
CA PRO A 52 8.36 -1.15 -4.35
C PRO A 52 8.96 -2.41 -4.98
N MET A 53 8.10 -3.36 -5.38
CA MET A 53 8.54 -4.69 -5.87
C MET A 53 9.54 -4.60 -7.02
N ALA A 54 9.36 -3.64 -7.91
CA ALA A 54 10.23 -3.40 -9.07
C ALA A 54 10.11 -1.94 -9.54
N GLU A 55 10.99 -1.53 -10.47
CA GLU A 55 10.95 -0.20 -11.07
C GLU A 55 9.82 -0.04 -12.08
N THR A 56 9.38 -1.15 -12.72
CA THR A 56 8.35 -1.15 -13.76
C THR A 56 7.35 -2.30 -13.58
N SER A 57 6.12 -2.09 -14.05
CA SER A 57 5.08 -3.12 -14.06
C SER A 57 5.45 -4.33 -14.92
N LEU A 58 6.22 -4.14 -15.99
CA LEU A 58 6.74 -5.23 -16.82
C LEU A 58 7.69 -6.14 -16.02
N GLN A 59 8.61 -5.54 -15.26
CA GLN A 59 9.51 -6.29 -14.37
C GLN A 59 8.71 -7.02 -13.27
N ALA A 60 7.77 -6.31 -12.65
CA ALA A 60 6.89 -6.87 -11.61
C ALA A 60 6.10 -8.08 -12.13
N ARG A 61 5.50 -7.96 -13.31
CA ARG A 61 4.76 -9.06 -13.99
C ARG A 61 5.65 -10.26 -14.25
N SER A 62 6.87 -10.03 -14.73
CA SER A 62 7.83 -11.12 -14.99
C SER A 62 8.22 -11.86 -13.72
N LEU A 63 8.32 -11.17 -12.56
CA LEU A 63 8.57 -11.81 -11.27
C LEU A 63 7.39 -12.67 -10.82
N VAL A 64 6.15 -12.18 -10.99
CA VAL A 64 4.94 -12.93 -10.67
C VAL A 64 4.87 -14.22 -11.50
N GLU A 65 5.03 -14.09 -12.83
CA GLU A 65 5.00 -15.24 -13.75
C GLU A 65 6.06 -16.30 -13.41
N GLU A 66 7.29 -15.87 -13.07
CA GLU A 66 8.36 -16.82 -12.72
C GLU A 66 8.08 -17.49 -11.37
N ALA A 67 7.55 -16.75 -10.38
CA ALA A 67 7.19 -17.32 -9.08
C ALA A 67 6.06 -18.36 -9.23
N GLU A 68 5.00 -18.03 -9.96
CA GLU A 68 3.87 -18.93 -10.21
C GLU A 68 4.29 -20.18 -10.98
N LYS A 69 5.08 -20.01 -12.05
CA LYS A 69 5.62 -21.13 -12.84
C LYS A 69 6.39 -22.15 -11.99
N ARG A 70 7.01 -21.69 -10.92
CA ARG A 70 7.82 -22.53 -10.03
C ARG A 70 7.11 -22.96 -8.77
N GLY A 71 5.91 -22.46 -8.50
CA GLY A 71 5.19 -22.69 -7.24
C GLY A 71 5.91 -22.10 -6.04
N LEU A 72 6.60 -20.96 -6.22
CA LEU A 72 7.35 -20.28 -5.18
C LEU A 72 6.57 -19.10 -4.62
N ILE A 73 6.77 -18.82 -3.33
CA ILE A 73 6.23 -17.65 -2.68
C ILE A 73 7.04 -16.41 -3.09
N LEU A 74 6.35 -15.43 -3.68
CA LEU A 74 6.84 -14.07 -3.86
C LEU A 74 6.02 -13.16 -2.95
N HIS A 75 6.66 -12.70 -1.89
CA HIS A 75 6.08 -11.83 -0.88
C HIS A 75 6.71 -10.44 -1.00
N VAL A 76 5.88 -9.39 -0.97
CA VAL A 76 6.35 -8.00 -1.03
C VAL A 76 6.14 -7.32 0.32
N ASP A 77 7.18 -6.67 0.84
CA ASP A 77 7.20 -5.99 2.13
C ASP A 77 6.27 -4.75 2.14
N HIS A 78 4.98 -5.00 2.30
CA HIS A 78 3.98 -3.97 2.54
C HIS A 78 3.57 -3.97 4.02
N THR A 79 4.54 -3.71 4.89
CA THR A 79 4.46 -3.82 6.36
C THR A 79 3.21 -3.18 6.96
N PHE A 80 2.69 -2.06 6.41
CA PHE A 80 1.50 -1.40 6.96
C PHE A 80 0.25 -2.28 6.97
N ILE A 81 0.12 -3.23 6.03
CA ILE A 81 -0.99 -4.19 5.97
C ILE A 81 -1.00 -5.10 7.21
N TYR A 82 0.17 -5.34 7.80
CA TYR A 82 0.33 -6.19 8.99
C TYR A 82 0.16 -5.44 10.31
N THR A 83 -0.04 -4.11 10.27
CA THR A 83 -0.36 -3.36 11.49
C THR A 83 -1.75 -3.73 12.01
N GLY A 84 -1.88 -3.86 13.33
CA GLY A 84 -3.18 -4.16 13.95
C GLY A 84 -4.26 -3.15 13.59
N THR A 85 -3.88 -1.89 13.35
CA THR A 85 -4.82 -0.83 12.96
C THR A 85 -5.39 -1.05 11.55
N VAL A 86 -4.55 -1.30 10.55
CA VAL A 86 -5.02 -1.54 9.16
C VAL A 86 -5.84 -2.83 9.09
N ARG A 87 -5.44 -3.88 9.81
CA ARG A 87 -6.22 -5.13 9.91
C ARG A 87 -7.58 -4.89 10.55
N LYS A 88 -7.65 -4.05 11.59
CA LYS A 88 -8.93 -3.68 12.21
C LYS A 88 -9.82 -2.86 11.28
N ILE A 89 -9.24 -1.98 10.46
CA ILE A 89 -9.98 -1.26 9.42
C ILE A 89 -10.56 -2.25 8.41
N LYS A 90 -9.77 -3.24 7.95
CA LYS A 90 -10.26 -4.29 7.03
C LYS A 90 -11.44 -5.07 7.63
N GLU A 91 -11.35 -5.47 8.89
CA GLU A 91 -12.47 -6.14 9.58
C GLU A 91 -13.76 -5.31 9.55
N LEU A 92 -13.66 -3.99 9.78
CA LEU A 92 -14.82 -3.08 9.77
C LEU A 92 -15.38 -2.87 8.35
N VAL A 93 -14.50 -2.80 7.35
CA VAL A 93 -14.90 -2.70 5.93
C VAL A 93 -15.62 -3.98 5.49
N ASP A 94 -15.05 -5.15 5.78
CA ASP A 94 -15.60 -6.46 5.40
C ASP A 94 -16.92 -6.76 6.12
N ALA A 95 -17.08 -6.28 7.36
CA ALA A 95 -18.33 -6.36 8.10
C ALA A 95 -19.43 -5.44 7.55
N GLY A 96 -19.09 -4.53 6.62
CA GLY A 96 -20.02 -3.54 6.09
C GLY A 96 -20.36 -2.41 7.07
N ASP A 97 -19.59 -2.28 8.15
CA ASP A 97 -19.86 -1.33 9.24
C ASP A 97 -19.87 0.14 8.78
N LEU A 98 -19.17 0.46 7.70
CA LEU A 98 -19.09 1.81 7.15
C LEU A 98 -20.20 2.11 6.13
N GLY A 99 -20.98 1.10 5.72
CA GLY A 99 -21.85 1.19 4.57
C GLY A 99 -21.07 1.26 3.25
N LYS A 100 -21.62 1.96 2.24
CA LYS A 100 -20.91 2.20 0.98
C LYS A 100 -19.72 3.13 1.23
N ILE A 101 -18.53 2.71 0.84
CA ILE A 101 -17.34 3.57 0.91
C ILE A 101 -17.45 4.66 -0.16
N LEU A 102 -17.28 5.90 0.24
CA LEU A 102 -17.45 7.09 -0.59
C LEU A 102 -16.10 7.71 -0.95
N TYR A 103 -15.19 7.82 0.02
CA TYR A 103 -13.87 8.40 -0.19
C TYR A 103 -12.82 7.83 0.78
N TYR A 104 -11.57 7.97 0.37
CA TYR A 104 -10.37 7.72 1.16
C TYR A 104 -9.41 8.89 0.96
N ASP A 105 -8.98 9.51 2.05
CA ASP A 105 -7.99 10.57 2.05
C ASP A 105 -6.80 10.18 2.91
N SER A 106 -5.58 10.32 2.38
CA SER A 106 -4.36 10.11 3.15
C SER A 106 -3.39 11.28 3.07
N ILE A 107 -2.71 11.51 4.19
CA ILE A 107 -1.60 12.44 4.30
C ILE A 107 -0.41 11.70 4.86
N ARG A 108 0.66 11.62 4.08
CA ARG A 108 1.92 10.98 4.47
C ARG A 108 3.07 11.93 4.16
N VAL A 109 3.37 12.78 5.11
CA VAL A 109 4.36 13.83 4.95
C VAL A 109 5.35 13.84 6.12
N ASN A 110 6.61 14.11 5.83
CA ASN A 110 7.68 14.22 6.80
C ASN A 110 8.89 14.96 6.21
N LEU A 111 9.81 15.40 7.04
CA LEU A 111 11.13 15.79 6.58
C LEU A 111 11.93 14.52 6.30
N GLY A 112 11.94 14.09 5.04
CA GLY A 112 12.50 12.81 4.59
C GLY A 112 13.96 12.90 4.17
N LEU A 113 14.57 11.72 4.02
CA LEU A 113 15.80 11.59 3.27
C LEU A 113 15.44 11.64 1.78
N PHE A 114 15.95 12.64 1.08
CA PHE A 114 15.76 12.74 -0.37
C PHE A 114 16.45 11.56 -1.06
N GLN A 115 15.65 10.67 -1.63
CA GLN A 115 16.15 9.58 -2.44
C GLN A 115 16.63 10.11 -3.79
N ARG A 116 17.58 9.40 -4.41
CA ARG A 116 18.10 9.77 -5.74
C ARG A 116 17.57 8.88 -6.86
N ASP A 117 17.10 7.72 -6.50
CA ASP A 117 16.68 6.62 -7.37
C ASP A 117 15.15 6.49 -7.50
N VAL A 118 14.40 7.05 -6.55
CA VAL A 118 12.93 7.02 -6.55
C VAL A 118 12.35 8.40 -6.24
N ASN A 119 11.13 8.67 -6.72
CA ASN A 119 10.38 9.87 -6.34
C ASN A 119 9.53 9.63 -5.08
N VAL A 120 8.91 10.69 -4.58
CA VAL A 120 8.09 10.66 -3.37
C VAL A 120 6.87 9.74 -3.49
N ILE A 121 6.33 9.52 -4.70
CA ILE A 121 5.20 8.59 -4.93
C ILE A 121 5.67 7.16 -4.68
N SER A 122 6.80 6.76 -5.24
CA SER A 122 7.36 5.42 -5.09
C SER A 122 7.85 5.13 -3.67
N ASP A 123 8.30 6.17 -2.93
CA ASP A 123 8.79 5.99 -1.56
C ASP A 123 7.66 6.02 -0.53
N LEU A 124 6.78 7.02 -0.57
CA LEU A 124 5.72 7.23 0.43
C LEU A 124 4.34 6.76 -0.05
N GLY A 125 3.95 7.08 -1.30
CA GLY A 125 2.63 6.73 -1.85
C GLY A 125 2.41 5.23 -1.95
N VAL A 126 3.46 4.46 -2.18
CA VAL A 126 3.45 2.99 -2.22
C VAL A 126 2.72 2.36 -1.04
N HIS A 127 2.86 2.94 0.15
CA HIS A 127 2.20 2.44 1.37
C HIS A 127 0.69 2.67 1.34
N ASP A 128 0.25 3.84 0.88
CA ASP A 128 -1.18 4.15 0.79
C ASP A 128 -1.85 3.33 -0.31
N PHE A 129 -1.16 3.11 -1.44
CA PHE A 129 -1.68 2.26 -2.53
C PHE A 129 -1.82 0.80 -2.10
N SER A 130 -0.86 0.26 -1.34
CA SER A 130 -0.97 -1.10 -0.80
C SER A 130 -2.09 -1.24 0.24
N ILE A 131 -2.30 -0.22 1.09
CA ILE A 131 -3.42 -0.19 2.03
C ILE A 131 -4.75 -0.16 1.29
N LEU A 132 -4.88 0.69 0.25
CA LEU A 132 -6.09 0.78 -0.57
C LEU A 132 -6.42 -0.56 -1.24
N ASP A 133 -5.42 -1.20 -1.86
CA ASP A 133 -5.58 -2.51 -2.52
C ASP A 133 -5.99 -3.62 -1.53
N TYR A 134 -5.48 -3.57 -0.30
CA TYR A 134 -5.83 -4.51 0.75
C TYR A 134 -7.23 -4.27 1.35
N LEU A 135 -7.62 -3.00 1.53
CA LEU A 135 -8.88 -2.66 2.19
C LEU A 135 -10.10 -2.90 1.31
N PHE A 136 -9.98 -2.63 0.01
CA PHE A 136 -11.12 -2.62 -0.90
C PHE A 136 -11.00 -3.72 -1.96
N ASP A 137 -12.10 -4.44 -2.20
CA ASP A 137 -12.17 -5.49 -3.23
C ASP A 137 -12.36 -4.90 -4.64
N GLU A 138 -11.87 -3.68 -4.85
CA GLU A 138 -11.97 -2.93 -6.08
C GLU A 138 -10.65 -2.23 -6.38
N HIS A 139 -10.24 -2.24 -7.65
CA HIS A 139 -9.01 -1.58 -8.07
C HIS A 139 -9.30 -0.26 -8.78
N PRO A 140 -8.41 0.74 -8.69
CA PRO A 140 -8.61 1.99 -9.41
C PRO A 140 -8.56 1.78 -10.92
N VAL A 141 -9.41 2.49 -11.65
CA VAL A 141 -9.48 2.45 -13.12
C VAL A 141 -8.72 3.57 -13.78
N ALA A 142 -8.42 4.63 -13.03
CA ALA A 142 -7.66 5.76 -13.50
C ALA A 142 -6.98 6.50 -12.35
N VAL A 143 -5.93 7.24 -12.67
CA VAL A 143 -5.20 8.09 -11.74
C VAL A 143 -4.90 9.44 -12.35
N SER A 144 -4.96 10.51 -11.52
CA SER A 144 -4.47 11.84 -11.83
C SER A 144 -3.50 12.26 -10.71
N ALA A 145 -2.33 12.78 -11.07
CA ALA A 145 -1.34 13.21 -10.10
C ALA A 145 -0.67 14.52 -10.51
N ALA A 146 -0.47 15.41 -9.56
CA ALA A 146 0.31 16.62 -9.70
C ALA A 146 1.45 16.61 -8.67
N GLY A 147 2.64 16.98 -9.10
CA GLY A 147 3.81 17.00 -8.22
C GLY A 147 4.95 17.82 -8.81
N ILE A 148 5.94 18.06 -8.00
CA ILE A 148 7.07 18.90 -8.36
C ILE A 148 8.33 18.49 -7.61
N ASN A 149 9.49 18.75 -8.19
CA ASN A 149 10.73 18.83 -7.48
C ASN A 149 11.08 20.30 -7.17
N HIS A 150 11.50 20.57 -5.95
CA HIS A 150 11.93 21.90 -5.53
C HIS A 150 13.46 22.07 -5.60
N PHE A 151 14.20 21.00 -5.84
CA PHE A 151 15.66 21.00 -5.85
C PHE A 151 16.18 20.46 -7.19
N PRO A 152 16.90 21.25 -7.99
CA PRO A 152 17.40 20.84 -9.30
C PRO A 152 18.18 19.53 -9.25
N GLY A 153 17.90 18.62 -10.18
CA GLY A 153 18.60 17.34 -10.29
C GLY A 153 18.17 16.26 -9.30
N THR A 154 17.08 16.47 -8.57
CA THR A 154 16.48 15.48 -7.69
C THR A 154 15.14 14.97 -8.26
N PRO A 155 14.67 13.77 -7.86
CA PRO A 155 13.30 13.35 -8.13
C PRO A 155 12.26 14.26 -7.46
N GLU A 156 10.99 14.10 -7.88
CA GLU A 156 9.88 14.86 -7.31
C GLU A 156 9.74 14.54 -5.81
N ASN A 157 9.57 15.60 -5.00
CA ASN A 157 9.59 15.55 -3.53
C ASN A 157 8.27 15.95 -2.88
N LEU A 158 7.29 16.33 -3.68
CA LEU A 158 5.90 16.60 -3.30
C LEU A 158 4.98 16.08 -4.40
N ALA A 159 3.93 15.35 -4.04
CA ALA A 159 2.88 14.95 -4.96
C ALA A 159 1.51 14.86 -4.29
N TYR A 160 0.47 15.17 -5.07
CA TYR A 160 -0.93 14.96 -4.79
C TYR A 160 -1.48 14.00 -5.83
N ILE A 161 -2.07 12.88 -5.39
CA ILE A 161 -2.53 11.80 -6.24
C ILE A 161 -4.03 11.57 -6.00
N THR A 162 -4.80 11.40 -7.06
CA THR A 162 -6.21 11.03 -7.00
C THR A 162 -6.43 9.75 -7.81
N LEU A 163 -7.04 8.74 -7.18
CA LEU A 163 -7.42 7.49 -7.78
C LEU A 163 -8.93 7.43 -7.97
N PHE A 164 -9.37 6.96 -9.12
CA PHE A 164 -10.78 6.86 -9.50
C PHE A 164 -11.18 5.39 -9.63
N TYR A 165 -12.34 5.03 -9.09
CA TYR A 165 -12.87 3.67 -9.07
C TYR A 165 -14.22 3.60 -9.80
N GLU A 166 -14.57 2.41 -10.34
CA GLU A 166 -15.84 2.23 -11.05
C GLU A 166 -17.07 2.42 -10.15
N SER A 167 -16.98 2.06 -8.87
CA SER A 167 -18.04 2.25 -7.85
C SER A 167 -18.39 3.71 -7.56
N GLY A 168 -17.52 4.65 -7.99
CA GLY A 168 -17.58 6.06 -7.62
C GLY A 168 -16.81 6.39 -6.34
N LEU A 169 -16.13 5.41 -5.73
CA LEU A 169 -15.10 5.69 -4.71
C LEU A 169 -14.03 6.60 -5.33
N ILE A 170 -13.63 7.62 -4.60
CA ILE A 170 -12.48 8.46 -4.92
C ILE A 170 -11.47 8.36 -3.78
N ALA A 171 -10.21 8.11 -4.12
CA ALA A 171 -9.12 8.12 -3.14
C ALA A 171 -8.10 9.21 -3.46
N HIS A 172 -7.65 9.91 -2.42
CA HIS A 172 -6.65 10.97 -2.53
C HIS A 172 -5.48 10.67 -1.59
N ALA A 173 -4.26 10.90 -2.08
CA ALA A 173 -3.02 10.79 -1.30
C ALA A 173 -2.16 12.04 -1.46
N ASN A 174 -1.76 12.61 -0.33
CA ASN A 174 -0.79 13.71 -0.25
C ASN A 174 0.52 13.16 0.32
N VAL A 175 1.59 13.21 -0.49
CA VAL A 175 2.91 12.71 -0.10
C VAL A 175 3.98 13.79 -0.25
N SER A 176 4.84 13.96 0.77
CA SER A 176 5.88 14.99 0.74
C SER A 176 7.06 14.65 1.65
N TRP A 177 8.28 14.93 1.17
CA TRP A 177 9.50 14.91 1.98
C TRP A 177 9.84 16.27 2.60
N LEU A 178 9.02 17.31 2.36
CA LEU A 178 9.36 18.69 2.71
C LEU A 178 8.78 19.15 4.05
N ALA A 179 7.87 18.38 4.64
CA ALA A 179 7.16 18.81 5.84
C ALA A 179 8.04 18.65 7.10
N PRO A 180 8.30 19.71 7.84
CA PRO A 180 9.08 19.62 9.10
C PRO A 180 8.32 18.89 10.21
N VAL A 181 6.99 18.81 10.09
CA VAL A 181 6.12 18.02 10.96
C VAL A 181 5.76 16.73 10.24
N LYS A 182 6.00 15.60 10.91
CA LYS A 182 5.58 14.29 10.39
C LYS A 182 4.08 14.12 10.61
N VAL A 183 3.35 13.80 9.53
CA VAL A 183 1.92 13.45 9.56
C VAL A 183 1.73 12.14 8.82
N ARG A 184 0.96 11.23 9.42
CA ARG A 184 0.52 9.96 8.79
C ARG A 184 -0.92 9.71 9.20
N GLN A 185 -1.84 10.20 8.41
CA GLN A 185 -3.27 10.12 8.69
C GLN A 185 -4.02 9.58 7.50
N ILE A 186 -5.08 8.83 7.79
CA ILE A 186 -6.03 8.31 6.81
C ILE A 186 -7.43 8.63 7.31
N LEU A 187 -8.28 9.12 6.40
CA LEU A 187 -9.70 9.31 6.58
C LEU A 187 -10.45 8.39 5.61
N ILE A 188 -11.41 7.63 6.10
CA ILE A 188 -12.26 6.78 5.26
C ILE A 188 -13.72 7.15 5.55
N GLY A 189 -14.38 7.75 4.57
CA GLY A 189 -15.78 8.11 4.67
C GLY A 189 -16.68 7.05 4.03
N GLY A 190 -17.55 6.48 4.82
CA GLY A 190 -18.65 5.63 4.36
C GLY A 190 -19.99 6.33 4.45
N SER A 191 -21.04 5.71 3.89
CA SER A 191 -22.42 6.24 3.99
C SER A 191 -22.94 6.23 5.43
N ASP A 192 -22.45 5.31 6.27
CA ASP A 192 -22.96 5.10 7.61
C ASP A 192 -21.99 5.60 8.68
N LYS A 193 -20.71 5.34 8.54
CA LYS A 193 -19.68 5.72 9.52
C LYS A 193 -18.44 6.24 8.83
N MET A 194 -17.63 6.97 9.59
CA MET A 194 -16.34 7.47 9.16
C MET A 194 -15.24 6.93 10.06
N ILE A 195 -14.10 6.59 9.49
CA ILE A 195 -12.87 6.22 10.20
C ILE A 195 -11.85 7.35 10.10
N THR A 196 -11.16 7.61 11.22
CA THR A 196 -9.89 8.35 11.22
C THR A 196 -8.79 7.43 11.77
N TYR A 197 -7.71 7.31 11.04
CA TYR A 197 -6.51 6.61 11.48
C TYR A 197 -5.34 7.58 11.53
N ASP A 198 -4.70 7.68 12.68
CA ASP A 198 -3.45 8.44 12.88
C ASP A 198 -2.37 7.47 13.37
N ASP A 199 -1.37 7.21 12.52
CA ASP A 199 -0.28 6.27 12.84
C ASP A 199 0.64 6.79 13.94
N LEU A 200 0.67 8.09 14.17
CA LEU A 200 1.53 8.73 15.16
C LEU A 200 0.88 8.88 16.53
N GLU A 201 -0.44 8.68 16.61
CA GLU A 201 -1.16 8.68 17.87
C GLU A 201 -0.76 7.45 18.71
N PRO A 202 -0.28 7.63 19.96
CA PRO A 202 0.26 6.51 20.73
C PRO A 202 -0.81 5.53 21.24
N SER A 203 -2.02 5.99 21.51
CA SER A 203 -3.06 5.19 22.20
C SER A 203 -4.31 4.95 21.36
N GLU A 204 -4.86 5.99 20.76
CA GLU A 204 -6.14 5.97 20.05
C GLU A 204 -5.93 6.13 18.53
N LYS A 205 -5.08 5.30 17.95
CA LYS A 205 -4.73 5.35 16.52
C LYS A 205 -5.94 5.31 15.60
N LEU A 206 -6.99 4.59 15.97
CA LEU A 206 -8.20 4.36 15.20
C LEU A 206 -9.39 4.92 15.94
N LYS A 207 -10.14 5.81 15.27
CA LYS A 207 -11.40 6.35 15.78
C LYS A 207 -12.50 6.13 14.74
N ILE A 208 -13.65 5.64 15.19
CA ILE A 208 -14.83 5.43 14.36
C ILE A 208 -15.90 6.42 14.81
N TYR A 209 -16.44 7.18 13.86
CA TYR A 209 -17.49 8.16 14.07
C TYR A 209 -18.79 7.62 13.49
N ASP A 210 -19.78 7.36 14.34
CA ASP A 210 -21.12 7.01 13.94
C ASP A 210 -21.93 8.27 13.61
N LYS A 211 -21.42 9.01 12.64
CA LYS A 211 -22.00 10.27 12.13
C LYS A 211 -21.98 10.22 10.62
N GLY A 212 -23.02 10.74 10.01
CA GLY A 212 -23.13 10.71 8.56
C GLY A 212 -24.16 11.68 8.03
N VAL A 213 -24.29 11.66 6.72
CA VAL A 213 -25.30 12.41 5.98
C VAL A 213 -26.38 11.44 5.56
N SER A 214 -27.61 11.66 5.96
CA SER A 214 -28.76 10.89 5.48
C SER A 214 -29.36 11.57 4.26
N PHE A 215 -29.51 10.80 3.18
CA PHE A 215 -30.29 11.21 2.02
C PHE A 215 -31.70 10.61 2.15
N THR A 216 -32.69 11.37 1.76
CA THR A 216 -34.08 10.92 1.72
C THR A 216 -34.54 10.82 0.27
N ASP A 217 -35.26 9.75 -0.03
CA ASP A 217 -35.92 9.58 -1.33
C ASP A 217 -37.30 10.27 -1.38
N ASP A 218 -37.72 10.95 -0.31
CA ASP A 218 -38.98 11.71 -0.29
C ASP A 218 -38.90 12.93 -1.23
N PRO A 219 -39.69 12.96 -2.31
CA PRO A 219 -39.66 14.05 -3.29
C PRO A 219 -39.85 15.46 -2.71
N LYS A 220 -40.57 15.58 -1.58
CA LYS A 220 -40.77 16.87 -0.92
C LYS A 220 -39.52 17.35 -0.19
N GLN A 221 -38.80 16.41 0.45
CA GLN A 221 -37.57 16.75 1.14
C GLN A 221 -36.42 16.99 0.15
N ILE A 222 -36.40 16.26 -0.99
CA ILE A 222 -35.43 16.48 -2.08
C ILE A 222 -35.66 17.92 -2.66
N GLN A 223 -36.89 18.33 -2.85
CA GLN A 223 -37.23 19.66 -3.37
C GLN A 223 -36.80 20.79 -2.43
N GLU A 224 -36.78 20.55 -1.11
CA GLU A 224 -36.31 21.48 -0.09
C GLU A 224 -34.80 21.45 0.13
N MET A 225 -34.05 20.59 -0.59
CA MET A 225 -32.59 20.34 -0.40
C MET A 225 -32.22 20.11 1.07
N ARG A 226 -33.04 19.45 1.83
CA ARG A 226 -32.76 19.17 3.24
C ARG A 226 -31.85 17.95 3.34
N VAL A 227 -30.59 18.22 3.68
CA VAL A 227 -29.62 17.20 4.09
C VAL A 227 -29.83 16.92 5.58
N GLY A 228 -30.20 15.71 5.92
CA GLY A 228 -30.25 15.28 7.32
C GLY A 228 -28.83 15.00 7.83
N TYR A 229 -28.49 15.58 8.97
CA TYR A 229 -27.25 15.22 9.67
C TYR A 229 -27.58 14.20 10.76
N ARG A 230 -26.96 13.02 10.68
CA ARG A 230 -27.05 12.01 11.72
C ARG A 230 -25.97 12.25 12.76
N THR A 231 -26.34 12.38 14.01
CA THR A 231 -25.43 12.45 15.15
C THR A 231 -25.38 11.10 15.84
N GLY A 232 -24.21 10.70 16.28
CA GLY A 232 -23.98 9.44 16.98
C GLY A 232 -22.66 9.48 17.74
N ASP A 233 -22.28 8.32 18.27
CA ASP A 233 -21.13 8.19 19.12
C ASP A 233 -19.80 8.17 18.33
N MET A 234 -18.73 8.38 19.05
CA MET A 234 -17.36 8.12 18.59
C MET A 234 -16.72 7.12 19.56
N TRP A 235 -16.05 6.13 19.02
CA TRP A 235 -15.27 5.19 19.82
C TRP A 235 -13.93 4.85 19.18
N ALA A 236 -12.96 4.48 20.03
CA ALA A 236 -11.66 4.01 19.64
C ALA A 236 -11.54 2.52 19.99
N PRO A 237 -11.57 1.60 19.03
CA PRO A 237 -11.40 0.19 19.31
C PRO A 237 -9.97 -0.12 19.74
N LYS A 238 -9.82 -1.13 20.59
CA LYS A 238 -8.50 -1.70 20.88
C LYS A 238 -7.95 -2.35 19.61
N VAL A 239 -6.74 -1.99 19.24
CA VAL A 239 -5.98 -2.60 18.13
C VAL A 239 -4.85 -3.46 18.67
N ASP A 240 -4.45 -4.47 17.91
CA ASP A 240 -3.28 -5.27 18.23
C ASP A 240 -2.01 -4.41 18.13
N GLY A 241 -1.18 -4.44 19.17
CA GLY A 241 0.10 -3.71 19.25
C GLY A 241 1.30 -4.55 18.84
N ALA A 242 1.12 -5.73 18.24
CA ALA A 242 2.21 -6.55 17.75
C ALA A 242 3.05 -5.78 16.70
N GLU A 243 4.34 -6.01 16.72
CA GLU A 243 5.26 -5.36 15.77
C GLU A 243 5.01 -5.91 14.37
N ALA A 244 4.64 -5.01 13.43
CA ALA A 244 4.13 -5.38 12.11
C ALA A 244 5.13 -6.21 11.29
N LEU A 245 6.41 -5.83 11.28
CA LEU A 245 7.44 -6.56 10.54
C LEU A 245 7.65 -7.99 11.09
N ARG A 246 7.48 -8.18 12.41
CA ARG A 246 7.51 -9.51 13.01
C ARG A 246 6.31 -10.36 12.55
N VAL A 247 5.09 -9.78 12.60
CA VAL A 247 3.87 -10.46 12.15
C VAL A 247 3.98 -10.84 10.67
N GLU A 248 4.53 -9.95 9.86
CA GLU A 248 4.79 -10.16 8.44
C GLU A 248 5.79 -11.31 8.21
N GLY A 249 6.91 -11.33 8.95
CA GLY A 249 7.91 -12.39 8.85
C GLY A 249 7.37 -13.76 9.28
N GLU A 250 6.60 -13.80 10.36
CA GLU A 250 5.91 -15.01 10.82
C GLU A 250 4.94 -15.51 9.74
N HIS A 251 4.18 -14.60 9.12
CA HIS A 251 3.25 -14.93 8.03
C HIS A 251 3.98 -15.44 6.77
N PHE A 252 5.09 -14.82 6.38
CA PHE A 252 5.89 -15.29 5.24
C PHE A 252 6.38 -16.73 5.43
N VAL A 253 6.92 -17.04 6.62
CA VAL A 253 7.36 -18.40 6.96
C VAL A 253 6.18 -19.37 6.97
N ASP A 254 5.04 -18.97 7.55
CA ASP A 254 3.83 -19.78 7.58
C ASP A 254 3.32 -20.10 6.16
N CYS A 255 3.34 -19.13 5.25
CA CYS A 255 2.98 -19.34 3.85
C CYS A 255 3.87 -20.37 3.15
N ILE A 256 5.17 -20.37 3.43
CA ILE A 256 6.11 -21.35 2.88
C ILE A 256 5.82 -22.76 3.45
N VAL A 257 5.67 -22.86 4.75
CA VAL A 257 5.47 -24.16 5.45
C VAL A 257 4.13 -24.80 5.07
N ASN A 258 3.07 -24.01 4.96
CA ASN A 258 1.72 -24.51 4.71
C ASN A 258 1.28 -24.41 3.23
N GLY A 259 2.11 -23.85 2.35
CA GLY A 259 1.80 -23.68 0.93
C GLY A 259 0.62 -22.72 0.70
N THR A 260 0.44 -21.72 1.57
CA THR A 260 -0.64 -20.73 1.47
C THR A 260 -0.17 -19.46 0.79
N LYS A 261 -1.12 -18.70 0.25
CA LYS A 261 -0.84 -17.45 -0.47
C LYS A 261 -0.61 -16.30 0.53
N PRO A 262 0.45 -15.48 0.39
CA PRO A 262 0.66 -14.32 1.25
C PRO A 262 -0.41 -13.25 1.04
N LEU A 263 -0.71 -12.49 2.10
CA LEU A 263 -1.57 -11.29 2.01
C LEU A 263 -0.97 -10.23 1.09
N THR A 264 0.34 -10.10 1.08
CA THR A 264 1.09 -9.16 0.23
C THR A 264 1.87 -9.93 -0.83
N ASP A 265 1.14 -10.67 -1.67
CA ASP A 265 1.71 -11.47 -2.73
C ASP A 265 2.24 -10.63 -3.90
N GLY A 266 2.85 -11.31 -4.87
CA GLY A 266 3.37 -10.65 -6.07
C GLY A 266 2.30 -9.93 -6.89
N HIS A 267 1.03 -10.39 -6.89
CA HIS A 267 -0.05 -9.71 -7.60
C HIS A 267 -0.42 -8.37 -6.97
N LEU A 268 -0.52 -8.31 -5.64
CA LEU A 268 -0.70 -7.04 -4.93
C LEU A 268 0.49 -6.11 -5.24
N GLY A 269 1.71 -6.62 -5.17
CA GLY A 269 2.91 -5.85 -5.52
C GLY A 269 2.87 -5.32 -6.95
N LEU A 270 2.42 -6.12 -7.93
CA LEU A 270 2.26 -5.72 -9.33
C LEU A 270 1.25 -4.57 -9.46
N ARG A 271 0.05 -4.71 -8.86
CA ARG A 271 -0.98 -3.66 -8.92
C ARG A 271 -0.50 -2.34 -8.30
N VAL A 272 0.24 -2.41 -7.20
CA VAL A 272 0.85 -1.22 -6.59
C VAL A 272 1.86 -0.56 -7.52
N VAL A 273 2.71 -1.34 -8.21
CA VAL A 273 3.67 -0.80 -9.19
C VAL A 273 2.93 -0.18 -10.39
N GLU A 274 1.85 -0.79 -10.89
CA GLU A 274 1.02 -0.24 -11.96
C GLU A 274 0.45 1.15 -11.57
N VAL A 275 -0.03 1.30 -10.34
CA VAL A 275 -0.50 2.60 -9.82
C VAL A 275 0.64 3.61 -9.72
N ILE A 276 1.82 3.22 -9.23
CA ILE A 276 3.00 4.09 -9.14
C ILE A 276 3.42 4.59 -10.52
N GLU A 277 3.50 3.71 -11.51
CA GLU A 277 3.86 4.08 -12.89
C GLU A 277 2.85 5.06 -13.48
N ALA A 278 1.56 4.76 -13.37
CA ALA A 278 0.49 5.60 -13.89
C ALA A 278 0.46 6.97 -13.18
N ALA A 279 0.60 7.02 -11.86
CA ALA A 279 0.67 8.27 -11.09
C ALA A 279 1.91 9.10 -11.48
N THR A 280 3.06 8.46 -11.66
CA THR A 280 4.29 9.12 -12.10
C THR A 280 4.15 9.67 -13.53
N SER A 281 3.51 8.91 -14.43
CA SER A 281 3.22 9.36 -15.80
C SER A 281 2.27 10.55 -15.79
N SER A 282 1.18 10.49 -15.04
CA SER A 282 0.23 11.59 -14.87
C SER A 282 0.90 12.85 -14.33
N MET A 283 1.73 12.71 -13.30
CA MET A 283 2.47 13.81 -12.69
C MET A 283 3.38 14.52 -13.72
N ARG A 284 4.10 13.75 -14.54
CA ARG A 284 4.93 14.29 -15.64
C ARG A 284 4.08 14.92 -16.75
N GLY A 285 2.88 14.40 -16.98
CA GLY A 285 1.84 14.97 -17.85
C GLY A 285 1.03 16.11 -17.22
N ARG A 286 1.50 16.69 -16.07
CA ARG A 286 0.85 17.80 -15.36
C ARG A 286 -0.59 17.54 -14.92
N GLY A 287 -0.87 16.32 -14.48
CA GLY A 287 -2.17 15.93 -13.97
C GLY A 287 -3.11 15.33 -15.01
N GLU A 288 -2.65 15.04 -16.21
CA GLU A 288 -3.44 14.28 -17.18
C GLU A 288 -3.86 12.94 -16.60
N THR A 289 -5.13 12.58 -16.80
CA THR A 289 -5.66 11.30 -16.31
C THR A 289 -5.06 10.14 -17.10
N VAL A 290 -4.46 9.20 -16.38
CA VAL A 290 -3.91 7.96 -16.92
C VAL A 290 -4.82 6.81 -16.54
N HIS A 291 -5.27 6.03 -17.52
CA HIS A 291 -6.10 4.84 -17.29
C HIS A 291 -5.23 3.65 -16.92
N LEU A 292 -5.68 2.90 -15.92
CA LEU A 292 -5.06 1.66 -15.47
C LEU A 292 -5.61 0.46 -16.26
N PRO A 293 -4.81 -0.61 -16.42
CA PRO A 293 -5.29 -1.84 -17.04
C PRO A 293 -6.50 -2.39 -16.27
N ARG A 294 -7.57 -2.77 -17.00
CA ARG A 294 -8.66 -3.49 -16.35
C ARG A 294 -8.16 -4.84 -15.88
N GLN A 295 -8.27 -5.08 -14.59
CA GLN A 295 -8.00 -6.40 -14.05
C GLN A 295 -9.14 -7.34 -14.52
N GLY A 296 -8.79 -8.43 -15.22
CA GLY A 296 -9.77 -9.44 -15.57
C GLY A 296 -10.39 -10.04 -14.30
N LYS A 297 -11.72 -10.21 -14.35
CA LYS A 297 -12.46 -10.92 -13.29
C LYS A 297 -12.10 -12.38 -13.25
#